data_59ba5e23e7200ad95c780ea7175a07bf
#
_entry.id   59ba5e23e7200ad95c780ea7175a07bf
#
_cell.length_a   1.000
_cell.length_b   1.000
_cell.length_c   1.000
_cell.angle_alpha   90.00
_cell.angle_beta   90.00
_cell.angle_gamma   90.00
#
_symmetry.space_group_name_H-M   'P 1'
#
loop_
_entity.id
_entity.type
_entity.pdbx_description
1 polymer ?
#
loop_
_entity_poly.entity_id
_entity_poly.type
_entity_poly.pdbx_seq_one_letter_code
_entity_poly.pdbx_strand_id
1 'polypeptide(L)'
;MTNKEEIRKHGRELGADAVGFAAVEDYRSPRTPDPQSLLPGVKSLVVLAYREPNGALDSPVPRIAMTARLAVMDLSKKNNYLMARFLEDRFQAKAAFIALSFPLNMYPPQMGLIGDLSLRHAAVAAGLGVFGRHNIVIHPKLGTRVLFTAVLTDLPLASD
;
A
#
# COMPACT_ATOMS: atom_id res chain seq x y z
N MET A 1 -23.59 -6.89 -3.03
CA MET A 1 -22.21 -6.57 -2.54
C MET A 1 -21.60 -5.60 -3.55
N THR A 2 -21.11 -4.46 -3.11
CA THR A 2 -20.43 -3.49 -4.00
C THR A 2 -19.03 -3.99 -4.36
N ASN A 3 -18.45 -3.46 -5.45
CA ASN A 3 -17.07 -3.81 -5.83
C ASN A 3 -16.09 -3.57 -4.67
N LYS A 4 -16.24 -2.45 -3.95
CA LYS A 4 -15.40 -2.13 -2.78
C LYS A 4 -15.52 -3.16 -1.66
N GLU A 5 -16.72 -3.64 -1.36
CA GLU A 5 -16.95 -4.66 -0.34
C GLU A 5 -16.31 -5.99 -0.73
N GLU A 6 -16.42 -6.38 -1.99
CA GLU A 6 -15.83 -7.61 -2.51
C GLU A 6 -14.30 -7.56 -2.47
N ILE A 7 -13.70 -6.46 -2.93
CA ILE A 7 -12.26 -6.24 -2.89
C ILE A 7 -11.75 -6.19 -1.44
N ARG A 8 -12.48 -5.50 -0.55
CA ARG A 8 -12.13 -5.41 0.87
C ARG A 8 -12.16 -6.77 1.56
N LYS A 9 -13.17 -7.59 1.25
CA LYS A 9 -13.28 -8.96 1.75
C LYS A 9 -12.09 -9.80 1.27
N HIS A 10 -11.80 -9.77 -0.04
CA HIS A 10 -10.68 -10.51 -0.60
C HIS A 10 -9.33 -10.09 0.01
N GLY A 11 -9.07 -8.79 0.17
CA GLY A 11 -7.85 -8.31 0.82
C GLY A 11 -7.67 -8.81 2.26
N ARG A 12 -8.77 -8.89 3.02
CA ARG A 12 -8.74 -9.48 4.37
C ARG A 12 -8.49 -10.99 4.35
N GLU A 13 -9.07 -11.71 3.41
CA GLU A 13 -8.83 -13.15 3.21
C GLU A 13 -7.36 -13.44 2.85
N LEU A 14 -6.71 -12.52 2.15
CA LEU A 14 -5.28 -12.56 1.88
C LEU A 14 -4.40 -12.22 3.12
N GLY A 15 -5.00 -11.77 4.22
CA GLY A 15 -4.31 -11.46 5.47
C GLY A 15 -3.99 -9.98 5.70
N ALA A 16 -4.58 -9.06 4.94
CA ALA A 16 -4.49 -7.64 5.25
C ALA A 16 -5.36 -7.29 6.47
N ASP A 17 -4.82 -6.50 7.39
CA ASP A 17 -5.54 -6.02 8.58
C ASP A 17 -6.54 -4.90 8.22
N ALA A 18 -6.25 -4.12 7.19
CA ALA A 18 -7.16 -3.13 6.64
C ALA A 18 -6.98 -2.96 5.13
N VAL A 19 -8.05 -2.54 4.46
CA VAL A 19 -8.09 -2.25 3.01
C VAL A 19 -8.84 -0.95 2.81
N GLY A 20 -8.22 0.02 2.16
CA GLY A 20 -8.80 1.30 1.80
C GLY A 20 -8.69 1.59 0.31
N PHE A 21 -9.44 2.55 -0.15
CA PHE A 21 -9.50 2.94 -1.57
C PHE A 21 -9.25 4.43 -1.70
N ALA A 22 -8.50 4.81 -2.73
CA ALA A 22 -8.33 6.19 -3.12
C ALA A 22 -8.60 6.35 -4.62
N ALA A 23 -9.42 7.30 -5.01
CA ALA A 23 -9.45 7.75 -6.38
C ALA A 23 -8.11 8.40 -6.73
N VAL A 24 -7.62 8.23 -7.95
CA VAL A 24 -6.30 8.73 -8.32
C VAL A 24 -6.17 10.25 -8.19
N GLU A 25 -7.28 10.97 -8.39
CA GLU A 25 -7.36 12.42 -8.21
C GLU A 25 -7.22 12.88 -6.75
N ASP A 26 -7.43 12.01 -5.77
CA ASP A 26 -7.25 12.31 -4.34
C ASP A 26 -5.84 11.97 -3.84
N TYR A 27 -5.07 11.23 -4.63
CA TYR A 27 -3.68 10.97 -4.32
C TYR A 27 -2.84 12.22 -4.61
N ARG A 28 -2.18 12.72 -3.58
CA ARG A 28 -1.28 13.88 -3.65
C ARG A 28 0.05 13.55 -3.02
N SER A 29 1.09 13.47 -3.83
CA SER A 29 2.47 13.35 -3.34
C SER A 29 3.34 14.40 -4.02
N PRO A 30 4.07 15.25 -3.26
CA PRO A 30 4.82 16.36 -3.83
C PRO A 30 6.10 15.93 -4.56
N ARG A 31 6.53 14.68 -4.41
CA ARG A 31 7.84 14.23 -4.89
C ARG A 31 7.80 13.02 -5.81
N THR A 32 6.76 12.19 -5.74
CA THR A 32 6.66 11.00 -6.58
C THR A 32 6.07 11.32 -7.94
N PRO A 33 6.38 10.52 -8.98
CA PRO A 33 5.78 10.68 -10.29
C PRO A 33 4.25 10.59 -10.26
N ASP A 34 3.61 11.06 -11.32
CA ASP A 34 2.17 10.85 -11.53
C ASP A 34 1.90 9.34 -11.66
N PRO A 35 0.92 8.79 -10.93
CA PRO A 35 0.50 7.39 -11.09
C PRO A 35 0.17 6.97 -12.52
N GLN A 36 -0.24 7.90 -13.40
CA GLN A 36 -0.44 7.63 -14.82
C GLN A 36 0.83 7.15 -15.55
N SER A 37 2.01 7.51 -15.04
CA SER A 37 3.28 7.03 -15.59
C SER A 37 3.57 5.57 -15.23
N LEU A 38 2.93 5.05 -14.17
CA LEU A 38 3.09 3.68 -13.70
C LEU A 38 2.06 2.74 -14.33
N LEU A 39 0.82 3.20 -14.45
CA LEU A 39 -0.26 2.49 -15.11
C LEU A 39 -1.09 3.50 -15.93
N PRO A 40 -0.90 3.58 -17.25
CA PRO A 40 -1.71 4.46 -18.09
C PRO A 40 -3.20 4.12 -17.99
N GLY A 41 -4.02 5.13 -17.71
CA GLY A 41 -5.46 4.98 -17.50
C GLY A 41 -5.85 4.60 -16.07
N VAL A 42 -4.93 4.66 -15.11
CA VAL A 42 -5.23 4.42 -13.69
C VAL A 42 -6.32 5.37 -13.19
N LYS A 43 -7.28 4.81 -12.45
CA LYS A 43 -8.39 5.57 -11.84
C LYS A 43 -8.38 5.48 -10.32
N SER A 44 -7.83 4.40 -9.77
CA SER A 44 -7.89 4.18 -8.32
C SER A 44 -6.70 3.41 -7.80
N LEU A 45 -6.49 3.53 -6.50
CA LEU A 45 -5.53 2.78 -5.71
C LEU A 45 -6.29 1.92 -4.69
N VAL A 46 -5.95 0.64 -4.64
CA VAL A 46 -6.35 -0.28 -3.57
C VAL A 46 -5.18 -0.37 -2.59
N VAL A 47 -5.34 0.15 -1.40
CA VAL A 47 -4.28 0.22 -0.39
C VAL A 47 -4.51 -0.84 0.68
N LEU A 48 -3.50 -1.67 0.92
CA LEU A 48 -3.52 -2.74 1.90
C LEU A 48 -2.62 -2.37 3.08
N ALA A 49 -3.10 -2.62 4.30
CA ALA A 49 -2.36 -2.37 5.54
C ALA A 49 -2.11 -3.69 6.28
N TYR A 50 -0.89 -3.86 6.77
CA TYR A 50 -0.46 -5.05 7.50
C TYR A 50 0.15 -4.66 8.82
N ARG A 51 -0.35 -5.22 9.91
CA ARG A 51 0.17 -5.02 11.25
C ARG A 51 1.51 -5.73 11.42
N GLU A 52 2.45 -5.06 12.02
CA GLU A 52 3.68 -5.69 12.50
C GLU A 52 3.45 -6.39 13.85
N PRO A 53 4.01 -7.60 14.06
CA PRO A 53 3.84 -8.32 15.32
C PRO A 53 4.44 -7.54 16.51
N ASN A 54 3.62 -7.22 17.51
CA ASN A 54 4.05 -6.42 18.66
C ASN A 54 5.22 -7.08 19.42
N GLY A 55 5.14 -8.38 19.69
CA GLY A 55 6.20 -9.08 20.39
C GLY A 55 7.55 -9.05 19.68
N ALA A 56 7.55 -8.98 18.35
CA ALA A 56 8.79 -8.85 17.59
C ALA A 56 9.37 -7.43 17.70
N LEU A 57 8.50 -6.40 17.66
CA LEU A 57 8.91 -5.00 17.81
C LEU A 57 9.34 -4.66 19.24
N ASP A 58 8.77 -5.33 20.23
CA ASP A 58 9.08 -5.13 21.64
C ASP A 58 10.30 -5.99 22.10
N SER A 59 10.84 -6.83 21.21
CA SER A 59 12.00 -7.66 21.50
C SER A 59 13.25 -6.81 21.75
N PRO A 60 14.06 -7.10 22.79
CA PRO A 60 15.34 -6.45 22.99
C PRO A 60 16.38 -6.83 21.92
N VAL A 61 16.07 -7.80 21.07
CA VAL A 61 16.97 -8.27 20.00
C VAL A 61 16.53 -7.68 18.65
N PRO A 62 17.24 -6.68 18.10
CA PRO A 62 16.83 -5.98 16.87
C PRO A 62 16.60 -6.90 15.66
N ARG A 63 17.32 -8.02 15.59
CA ARG A 63 17.15 -9.01 14.51
C ARG A 63 15.76 -9.63 14.48
N ILE A 64 15.10 -9.76 15.62
CA ILE A 64 13.71 -10.30 15.71
C ILE A 64 12.75 -9.32 15.02
N ALA A 65 12.84 -8.03 15.33
CA ALA A 65 12.05 -7.00 14.68
C ALA A 65 12.31 -6.94 13.15
N MET A 66 13.58 -7.02 12.74
CA MET A 66 13.95 -7.05 11.33
C MET A 66 13.36 -8.27 10.61
N THR A 67 13.46 -9.47 11.22
CA THR A 67 12.91 -10.71 10.64
C THR A 67 11.40 -10.59 10.46
N ALA A 68 10.68 -10.07 11.45
CA ALA A 68 9.25 -9.83 11.36
C ALA A 68 8.90 -8.83 10.25
N ARG A 69 9.65 -7.74 10.15
CA ARG A 69 9.47 -6.73 9.08
C ARG A 69 9.64 -7.35 7.69
N LEU A 70 10.69 -8.13 7.49
CA LEU A 70 10.92 -8.82 6.20
C LEU A 70 9.80 -9.79 5.87
N ALA A 71 9.31 -10.56 6.84
CA ALA A 71 8.19 -11.48 6.64
C ALA A 71 6.91 -10.74 6.25
N VAL A 72 6.60 -9.61 6.88
CA VAL A 72 5.45 -8.77 6.49
C VAL A 72 5.63 -8.20 5.08
N MET A 73 6.85 -7.79 4.72
CA MET A 73 7.15 -7.31 3.35
C MET A 73 6.94 -8.42 2.31
N ASP A 74 7.38 -9.64 2.57
CA ASP A 74 7.22 -10.76 1.63
C ASP A 74 5.74 -11.17 1.50
N LEU A 75 5.00 -11.22 2.60
CA LEU A 75 3.55 -11.41 2.58
C LEU A 75 2.86 -10.33 1.74
N SER A 76 3.22 -9.08 1.95
CA SER A 76 2.62 -7.96 1.23
C SER A 76 2.88 -8.01 -0.28
N LYS A 77 4.07 -8.40 -0.71
CA LYS A 77 4.40 -8.60 -2.14
C LYS A 77 3.53 -9.69 -2.77
N LYS A 78 3.42 -10.85 -2.10
CA LYS A 78 2.56 -11.94 -2.54
C LYS A 78 1.11 -11.49 -2.66
N ASN A 79 0.61 -10.79 -1.65
CA ASN A 79 -0.78 -10.35 -1.60
C ASN A 79 -1.09 -9.27 -2.65
N ASN A 80 -0.14 -8.39 -2.94
CA ASN A 80 -0.29 -7.42 -4.04
C ASN A 80 -0.45 -8.13 -5.39
N TYR A 81 0.36 -9.16 -5.66
CA TYR A 81 0.21 -9.98 -6.86
C TYR A 81 -1.17 -10.66 -6.92
N LEU A 82 -1.61 -11.27 -5.82
CA LEU A 82 -2.92 -11.95 -5.78
C LEU A 82 -4.08 -10.95 -5.90
N MET A 83 -3.97 -9.77 -5.29
CA MET A 83 -4.97 -8.70 -5.43
C MET A 83 -5.03 -8.19 -6.88
N ALA A 84 -3.89 -7.95 -7.51
CA ALA A 84 -3.85 -7.54 -8.92
C ALA A 84 -4.54 -8.57 -9.82
N ARG A 85 -4.19 -9.86 -9.66
CA ARG A 85 -4.85 -10.96 -10.37
C ARG A 85 -6.35 -11.00 -10.12
N PHE A 86 -6.78 -10.82 -8.86
CA PHE A 86 -8.21 -10.77 -8.53
C PHE A 86 -8.94 -9.65 -9.24
N LEU A 87 -8.34 -8.44 -9.29
CA LEU A 87 -8.93 -7.31 -10.02
C LEU A 87 -9.06 -7.60 -11.52
N GLU A 88 -8.04 -8.20 -12.13
CA GLU A 88 -8.04 -8.57 -13.53
C GLU A 88 -9.08 -9.67 -13.84
N ASP A 89 -9.08 -10.75 -13.08
CA ASP A 89 -9.92 -11.91 -13.31
C ASP A 89 -11.41 -11.61 -13.02
N ARG A 90 -11.67 -10.84 -11.94
CA ARG A 90 -13.04 -10.60 -11.46
C ARG A 90 -13.72 -9.41 -12.11
N PHE A 91 -12.98 -8.34 -12.37
CA PHE A 91 -13.53 -7.07 -12.87
C PHE A 91 -13.08 -6.72 -14.28
N GLN A 92 -12.26 -7.56 -14.91
CA GLN A 92 -11.67 -7.31 -16.22
C GLN A 92 -10.91 -5.96 -16.26
N ALA A 93 -10.39 -5.54 -15.12
CA ALA A 93 -9.64 -4.31 -14.95
C ALA A 93 -8.16 -4.54 -15.20
N LYS A 94 -7.42 -3.51 -15.59
CA LYS A 94 -5.96 -3.52 -15.54
C LYS A 94 -5.51 -3.26 -14.12
N ALA A 95 -4.47 -3.97 -13.68
CA ALA A 95 -3.91 -3.76 -12.35
C ALA A 95 -2.37 -3.83 -12.38
N ALA A 96 -1.74 -2.94 -11.63
CA ALA A 96 -0.31 -2.94 -11.38
C ALA A 96 -0.04 -2.74 -9.89
N PHE A 97 0.94 -3.41 -9.34
CA PHE A 97 1.24 -3.28 -7.91
C PHE A 97 2.61 -2.67 -7.67
N ILE A 98 2.67 -1.89 -6.61
CA ILE A 98 3.89 -1.25 -6.16
C ILE A 98 4.57 -2.15 -5.14
N ALA A 99 5.76 -2.61 -5.49
CA ALA A 99 6.57 -3.40 -4.58
C ALA A 99 7.32 -2.48 -3.59
N LEU A 100 7.33 -2.87 -2.31
CA LEU A 100 8.36 -2.42 -1.40
C LEU A 100 9.66 -3.14 -1.80
N SER A 101 10.41 -2.54 -2.69
CA SER A 101 11.64 -3.14 -3.21
C SER A 101 12.82 -2.21 -2.99
N PHE A 102 13.95 -2.82 -2.70
CA PHE A 102 15.24 -2.16 -2.78
C PHE A 102 16.01 -2.73 -3.98
N PRO A 103 16.80 -1.94 -4.68
CA PRO A 103 17.02 -0.50 -4.48
C PRO A 103 15.84 0.35 -5.01
N LEU A 104 15.59 1.47 -4.33
CA LEU A 104 14.77 2.56 -4.85
C LEU A 104 15.53 3.23 -6.02
N ASN A 105 14.89 4.18 -6.72
CA ASN A 105 15.54 4.93 -7.78
C ASN A 105 16.79 5.64 -7.23
N MET A 106 17.97 5.15 -7.63
CA MET A 106 19.27 5.64 -7.14
C MET A 106 19.87 6.73 -8.02
N TYR A 107 19.23 7.08 -9.14
CA TYR A 107 19.73 8.13 -10.03
C TYR A 107 19.40 9.53 -9.51
N PRO A 108 20.27 10.52 -9.74
CA PRO A 108 19.94 11.91 -9.48
C PRO A 108 18.71 12.35 -10.27
N PRO A 109 17.85 13.21 -9.68
CA PRO A 109 17.95 13.83 -8.35
C PRO A 109 17.39 12.98 -7.20
N GLN A 110 16.85 11.79 -7.44
CA GLN A 110 16.11 11.00 -6.44
C GLN A 110 17.03 10.39 -5.38
N MET A 111 18.20 9.92 -5.75
CA MET A 111 19.24 9.39 -4.85
C MET A 111 18.74 8.34 -3.84
N GLY A 112 17.79 7.48 -4.26
CA GLY A 112 17.20 6.45 -3.41
C GLY A 112 16.19 6.94 -2.38
N LEU A 113 15.87 8.21 -2.36
CA LEU A 113 14.95 8.81 -1.38
C LEU A 113 13.48 8.86 -1.85
N ILE A 114 13.24 8.58 -3.12
CA ILE A 114 11.94 8.68 -3.77
C ILE A 114 11.61 7.34 -4.44
N GLY A 115 10.51 6.72 -4.01
CA GLY A 115 9.93 5.56 -4.68
C GLY A 115 9.01 5.96 -5.83
N ASP A 116 8.54 4.96 -6.57
CA ASP A 116 7.60 5.17 -7.68
C ASP A 116 6.26 5.73 -7.20
N LEU A 117 5.80 5.28 -6.05
CA LEU A 117 4.58 5.76 -5.38
C LEU A 117 4.85 5.98 -3.88
N SER A 118 4.33 7.06 -3.33
CA SER A 118 4.37 7.27 -1.88
C SER A 118 3.25 6.50 -1.19
N LEU A 119 3.57 5.36 -0.62
CA LEU A 119 2.61 4.52 0.11
C LEU A 119 2.00 5.23 1.32
N ARG A 120 2.70 6.20 1.91
CA ARG A 120 2.17 7.04 2.99
C ARG A 120 1.05 7.95 2.49
N HIS A 121 1.25 8.64 1.36
CA HIS A 121 0.21 9.48 0.76
C HIS A 121 -0.95 8.64 0.23
N ALA A 122 -0.67 7.46 -0.33
CA ALA A 122 -1.71 6.51 -0.74
C ALA A 122 -2.57 6.06 0.45
N ALA A 123 -1.94 5.73 1.59
CA ALA A 123 -2.67 5.32 2.80
C ALA A 123 -3.56 6.44 3.36
N VAL A 124 -3.08 7.68 3.35
CA VAL A 124 -3.88 8.84 3.79
C VAL A 124 -5.04 9.10 2.82
N ALA A 125 -4.78 9.11 1.52
CA ALA A 125 -5.83 9.27 0.50
C ALA A 125 -6.89 8.16 0.55
N ALA A 126 -6.50 6.95 0.96
CA ALA A 126 -7.39 5.80 1.13
C ALA A 126 -8.06 5.74 2.51
N GLY A 127 -8.02 6.80 3.31
CA GLY A 127 -8.67 6.86 4.62
C GLY A 127 -8.08 5.94 5.70
N LEU A 128 -6.89 5.37 5.47
CA LEU A 128 -6.26 4.41 6.40
C LEU A 128 -5.49 5.06 7.54
N GLY A 129 -5.39 6.38 7.57
CA GLY A 129 -4.73 7.09 8.66
C GLY A 129 -4.42 8.54 8.32
N VAL A 130 -3.68 9.17 9.20
CA VAL A 130 -3.26 10.57 9.08
C VAL A 130 -1.76 10.70 9.27
N PHE A 131 -1.15 11.75 8.72
CA PHE A 131 0.26 12.04 8.98
C PHE A 131 0.48 12.52 10.41
N GLY A 132 1.40 11.87 11.12
CA GLY A 132 1.96 12.41 12.34
C GLY A 132 2.99 13.50 12.05
N ARG A 133 3.39 14.26 13.08
CA ARG A 133 4.44 15.31 12.98
C ARG A 133 5.79 14.76 12.51
N HIS A 134 6.04 13.48 12.75
CA HIS A 134 7.24 12.73 12.30
C HIS A 134 7.13 12.21 10.86
N ASN A 135 6.10 12.63 10.09
CA ASN A 135 5.89 12.22 8.70
C ASN A 135 5.66 10.71 8.49
N ILE A 136 5.21 10.00 9.53
CA ILE A 136 4.75 8.61 9.44
C ILE A 136 3.22 8.61 9.54
N VAL A 137 2.56 7.70 8.83
CA VAL A 137 1.11 7.55 8.91
C VAL A 137 0.73 6.84 10.20
N ILE A 138 -0.22 7.40 10.92
CA ILE A 138 -0.80 6.83 12.14
C ILE A 138 -2.17 6.25 11.78
N HIS A 139 -2.26 4.91 11.78
CA HIS A 139 -3.52 4.22 11.59
C HIS A 139 -4.34 4.24 12.88
N PRO A 140 -5.67 4.48 12.85
CA PRO A 140 -6.47 4.70 14.06
C PRO A 140 -6.47 3.53 15.04
N LYS A 141 -6.31 2.30 14.56
CA LYS A 141 -6.28 1.08 15.41
C LYS A 141 -4.88 0.48 15.57
N LEU A 142 -4.01 0.61 14.56
CA LEU A 142 -2.71 -0.05 14.52
C LEU A 142 -1.55 0.89 14.90
N GLY A 143 -1.83 2.19 15.05
CA GLY A 143 -0.81 3.20 15.33
C GLY A 143 0.20 3.30 14.19
N THR A 144 1.48 3.35 14.53
CA THR A 144 2.59 3.41 13.57
C THR A 144 3.19 2.03 13.24
N ARG A 145 2.72 0.95 13.90
CA ARG A 145 3.20 -0.43 13.72
C ARG A 145 2.50 -1.11 12.54
N VAL A 146 2.52 -0.46 11.41
CA VAL A 146 1.80 -0.86 10.20
C VAL A 146 2.64 -0.63 8.95
N LEU A 147 2.56 -1.57 8.03
CA LEU A 147 3.13 -1.48 6.70
C LEU A 147 1.99 -1.32 5.70
N PHE A 148 2.15 -0.38 4.76
CA PHE A 148 1.19 -0.15 3.68
C PHE A 148 1.76 -0.60 2.35
N THR A 149 0.88 -1.13 1.49
CA THR A 149 1.16 -1.39 0.07
C THR A 149 0.01 -0.91 -0.79
N ALA A 150 0.22 -0.83 -2.10
CA ALA A 150 -0.82 -0.36 -3.01
C ALA A 150 -0.83 -1.17 -4.31
N VAL A 151 -2.03 -1.35 -4.85
CA VAL A 151 -2.31 -1.83 -6.19
C VAL A 151 -3.04 -0.72 -6.95
N LEU A 152 -2.50 -0.33 -8.09
CA LEU A 152 -3.09 0.61 -9.03
C LEU A 152 -4.07 -0.13 -9.95
N THR A 153 -5.19 0.48 -10.31
CA THR A 153 -6.16 -0.11 -11.21
C THR A 153 -6.90 0.94 -12.03
N ASP A 154 -7.35 0.59 -13.22
CA ASP A 154 -8.26 1.39 -14.03
C ASP A 154 -9.74 1.20 -13.64
N LEU A 155 -10.03 0.30 -12.68
CA LEU A 155 -11.36 0.17 -12.08
C LEU A 155 -11.68 1.44 -11.27
N PRO A 156 -12.79 2.15 -11.55
CA PRO A 156 -13.15 3.34 -10.80
C PRO A 156 -13.67 2.96 -9.40
N LEU A 157 -12.97 3.40 -8.36
CA LEU A 157 -13.33 3.20 -6.97
C LEU A 157 -13.22 4.57 -6.26
N ALA A 158 -14.32 5.04 -5.69
CA ALA A 158 -14.32 6.28 -4.90
C ALA A 158 -13.44 6.11 -3.65
N SER A 159 -12.84 7.21 -3.19
CA SER A 159 -12.09 7.24 -1.93
C SER A 159 -12.94 6.88 -0.71
N ASP A 160 -12.33 6.36 0.34
CA ASP A 160 -12.97 6.05 1.63
C ASP A 160 -13.07 7.24 2.54
#